data_e3583da8be2e4da572cc5e4d2853014a
#
_entry.id   e3583da8be2e4da572cc5e4d2853014a
#
_cell.length_a   1.000
_cell.length_b   1.000
_cell.length_c   1.000
_cell.angle_alpha   90.00
_cell.angle_beta   90.00
_cell.angle_gamma   90.00
#
_symmetry.space_group_name_H-M   'P 1'
#
loop_
_entity.id
_entity.type
_entity.pdbx_description
1 polymer ?
#
loop_
_entity_poly.entity_id
_entity_poly.type
_entity_poly.pdbx_seq_one_letter_code
_entity_poly.pdbx_strand_id
1 'polypeptide(L)'
;TTEGTLYRRGNFNGTFDQVILDALMEVRGADIAFSPGFRWGTSLLPGQAITREHLMDQTAISYPWTTLTDMRGEMIKIILEDVGDNLFNPDPYYQQGGDMVRTGGLTYTCEPGAKMGSRIQDMRLNGKLIEADKTYKVAGWAPVAEASKNAGPPVWDVMETYLKTKKVIKPVKLNTPQLVGVAGNPGFSL
;
A
#
# COMPACT_ATOMS: atom_id res chain seq x y z
N THR A 1 -10.69 8.92 -16.83
CA THR A 1 -11.80 9.22 -15.90
C THR A 1 -11.93 8.14 -14.84
N THR A 2 -12.72 8.37 -13.81
CA THR A 2 -13.08 7.39 -12.80
C THR A 2 -14.59 7.22 -12.69
N GLU A 3 -15.05 5.98 -12.49
CA GLU A 3 -16.48 5.69 -12.23
C GLU A 3 -16.81 5.70 -10.72
N GLY A 4 -15.81 5.51 -9.86
CA GLY A 4 -15.92 5.57 -8.41
C GLY A 4 -15.21 6.77 -7.81
N THR A 5 -15.47 7.09 -6.54
CA THR A 5 -14.70 8.10 -5.82
C THR A 5 -13.30 7.56 -5.53
N LEU A 6 -12.27 8.36 -5.86
CA LEU A 6 -10.88 8.03 -5.56
C LEU A 6 -10.36 8.95 -4.45
N TYR A 7 -9.75 8.34 -3.42
CA TYR A 7 -9.23 9.03 -2.24
C TYR A 7 -8.10 8.24 -1.59
N ARG A 8 -7.22 8.93 -0.87
CA ARG A 8 -6.15 8.34 -0.05
C ARG A 8 -6.46 8.55 1.43
N ARG A 9 -7.37 7.75 1.97
CA ARG A 9 -7.82 7.80 3.36
C ARG A 9 -8.07 6.38 3.87
N GLY A 10 -8.23 6.24 5.18
CA GLY A 10 -8.41 4.95 5.82
C GLY A 10 -7.10 4.38 6.36
N ASN A 11 -7.19 3.63 7.44
CA ASN A 11 -6.01 3.14 8.17
C ASN A 11 -5.20 2.09 7.39
N PHE A 12 -5.85 1.36 6.50
CA PHE A 12 -5.22 0.25 5.78
C PHE A 12 -5.21 0.42 4.27
N ASN A 13 -6.17 1.11 3.68
CA ASN A 13 -6.20 1.35 2.24
C ASN A 13 -7.24 2.43 1.89
N GLY A 14 -7.06 3.07 0.74
CA GLY A 14 -8.01 3.97 0.09
C GLY A 14 -8.15 3.62 -1.38
N THR A 15 -9.18 4.13 -2.04
CA THR A 15 -9.44 3.77 -3.44
C THR A 15 -8.35 4.27 -4.39
N PHE A 16 -7.75 5.44 -4.13
CA PHE A 16 -6.61 5.90 -4.92
C PHE A 16 -5.33 5.12 -4.60
N ASP A 17 -5.13 4.74 -3.32
CA ASP A 17 -4.03 3.85 -2.93
C ASP A 17 -4.12 2.51 -3.67
N GLN A 18 -5.33 1.95 -3.80
CA GLN A 18 -5.53 0.71 -4.57
C GLN A 18 -5.14 0.88 -6.03
N VAL A 19 -5.47 2.01 -6.65
CA VAL A 19 -5.06 2.30 -8.03
C VAL A 19 -3.53 2.39 -8.15
N ILE A 20 -2.85 2.97 -7.14
CA ILE A 20 -1.37 2.99 -7.09
C ILE A 20 -0.81 1.56 -7.01
N LEU A 21 -1.36 0.73 -6.14
CA LEU A 21 -0.93 -0.67 -5.98
C LEU A 21 -1.11 -1.47 -7.26
N ASP A 22 -2.26 -1.33 -7.91
CA ASP A 22 -2.57 -2.00 -9.17
C ASP A 22 -1.61 -1.55 -10.29
N ALA A 23 -1.30 -0.25 -10.34
CA ALA A 23 -0.35 0.31 -11.30
C ALA A 23 1.07 -0.23 -11.07
N LEU A 24 1.51 -0.30 -9.80
CA LEU A 24 2.81 -0.87 -9.45
C LEU A 24 2.91 -2.34 -9.86
N MET A 25 1.90 -3.15 -9.55
CA MET A 25 1.89 -4.56 -9.93
C MET A 25 1.91 -4.74 -11.45
N GLU A 26 1.03 -4.06 -12.18
CA GLU A 26 0.89 -4.24 -13.63
C GLU A 26 2.08 -3.66 -14.41
N VAL A 27 2.46 -2.42 -14.13
CA VAL A 27 3.50 -1.72 -14.90
C VAL A 27 4.91 -2.19 -14.53
N ARG A 28 5.13 -2.54 -13.25
CA ARG A 28 6.44 -3.04 -12.80
C ARG A 28 6.56 -4.57 -12.87
N GLY A 29 5.47 -5.29 -13.15
CA GLY A 29 5.46 -6.76 -13.23
C GLY A 29 5.76 -7.42 -11.89
N ALA A 30 5.16 -6.92 -10.81
CA ALA A 30 5.37 -7.42 -9.45
C ALA A 30 4.23 -8.35 -9.02
N ASP A 31 4.56 -9.30 -8.14
CA ASP A 31 3.59 -10.18 -7.49
C ASP A 31 2.86 -9.47 -6.34
N ILE A 32 3.59 -8.60 -5.65
CA ILE A 32 3.14 -7.84 -4.48
C ILE A 32 3.54 -6.38 -4.67
N ALA A 33 2.68 -5.46 -4.25
CA ALA A 33 3.00 -4.04 -4.20
C ALA A 33 2.89 -3.49 -2.80
N PHE A 34 3.81 -2.59 -2.43
CA PHE A 34 3.77 -1.77 -1.23
C PHE A 34 3.66 -0.28 -1.59
N SER A 35 2.76 0.41 -0.91
CA SER A 35 2.63 1.87 -1.02
C SER A 35 2.62 2.48 0.38
N PRO A 36 3.33 3.60 0.61
CA PRO A 36 3.32 4.26 1.92
C PRO A 36 1.91 4.71 2.31
N GLY A 37 1.61 4.65 3.60
CA GLY A 37 0.33 5.04 4.17
C GLY A 37 0.18 6.55 4.30
N PHE A 38 0.23 7.28 3.21
CA PHE A 38 0.01 8.73 3.19
C PHE A 38 -1.47 9.09 3.05
N ARG A 39 -1.91 10.16 3.71
CA ARG A 39 -3.29 10.67 3.70
C ARG A 39 -3.42 12.03 3.07
N TRP A 40 -2.59 12.37 2.12
CA TRP A 40 -2.72 13.64 1.42
C TRP A 40 -3.44 13.49 0.08
N GLY A 41 -3.67 14.61 -0.56
CA GLY A 41 -4.32 14.69 -1.85
C GLY A 41 -5.82 14.94 -1.76
N THR A 42 -6.36 15.46 -2.84
CA THR A 42 -7.79 15.72 -3.00
C THR A 42 -8.52 14.49 -3.48
N SER A 43 -9.77 14.33 -3.08
CA SER A 43 -10.63 13.27 -3.62
C SER A 43 -11.10 13.60 -5.03
N LEU A 44 -11.18 12.57 -5.87
CA LEU A 44 -11.76 12.64 -7.21
C LEU A 44 -13.15 12.02 -7.19
N LEU A 45 -14.13 12.74 -7.71
CA LEU A 45 -15.51 12.27 -7.78
C LEU A 45 -15.78 11.44 -9.05
N PRO A 46 -16.81 10.59 -9.06
CA PRO A 46 -17.21 9.86 -10.26
C PRO A 46 -17.41 10.78 -11.46
N GLY A 47 -16.93 10.36 -12.62
CA GLY A 47 -16.99 11.12 -13.87
C GLY A 47 -15.86 12.13 -14.06
N GLN A 48 -15.10 12.47 -13.04
CA GLN A 48 -13.98 13.39 -13.18
C GLN A 48 -12.85 12.82 -14.04
N ALA A 49 -12.23 13.69 -14.84
CA ALA A 49 -10.98 13.38 -15.51
C ALA A 49 -9.84 13.32 -14.50
N ILE A 50 -9.01 12.28 -14.61
CA ILE A 50 -7.79 12.16 -13.82
C ILE A 50 -6.68 12.87 -14.61
N THR A 51 -6.22 14.03 -14.11
CA THR A 51 -5.18 14.83 -14.73
C THR A 51 -3.81 14.52 -14.13
N ARG A 52 -2.74 15.01 -14.78
CA ARG A 52 -1.39 14.89 -14.23
C ARG A 52 -1.24 15.64 -12.89
N GLU A 53 -1.92 16.78 -12.73
CA GLU A 53 -1.96 17.50 -11.46
C GLU A 53 -2.53 16.64 -10.34
N HIS A 54 -3.60 15.88 -10.62
CA HIS A 54 -4.15 14.95 -9.65
C HIS A 54 -3.14 13.85 -9.27
N LEU A 55 -2.35 13.34 -10.23
CA LEU A 55 -1.29 12.38 -9.93
C LEU A 55 -0.22 13.01 -9.06
N MET A 56 0.23 14.22 -9.37
CA MET A 56 1.22 14.94 -8.57
C MET A 56 0.68 15.25 -7.16
N ASP A 57 -0.57 15.70 -7.04
CA ASP A 57 -1.23 15.94 -5.75
C ASP A 57 -1.26 14.69 -4.86
N GLN A 58 -1.41 13.50 -5.46
CA GLN A 58 -1.46 12.23 -4.75
C GLN A 58 -0.08 11.62 -4.45
N THR A 59 0.93 11.93 -5.24
CA THR A 59 2.20 11.16 -5.24
C THR A 59 3.46 12.03 -5.21
N ALA A 60 3.36 13.37 -5.29
CA ALA A 60 4.54 14.23 -5.31
C ALA A 60 5.30 14.19 -3.98
N ILE A 61 6.54 13.74 -4.03
CA ILE A 61 7.46 13.64 -2.91
C ILE A 61 8.89 13.79 -3.42
N SER A 62 9.83 14.18 -2.56
CA SER A 62 11.24 14.40 -2.94
C SER A 62 12.01 13.11 -3.30
N TYR A 63 11.46 11.94 -3.00
CA TYR A 63 12.02 10.62 -3.32
C TYR A 63 10.97 9.72 -3.97
N PRO A 64 10.52 10.03 -5.20
CA PRO A 64 9.34 9.41 -5.82
C PRO A 64 9.60 8.07 -6.50
N TRP A 65 10.84 7.58 -6.47
CA TRP A 65 11.27 6.45 -7.27
C TRP A 65 10.52 5.18 -6.93
N THR A 66 10.16 4.41 -7.95
CA THR A 66 9.66 3.05 -7.75
C THR A 66 10.81 2.07 -7.62
N THR A 67 10.60 1.04 -6.81
CA THR A 67 11.51 -0.09 -6.66
C THR A 67 10.88 -1.36 -7.20
N LEU A 68 11.71 -2.32 -7.57
CA LEU A 68 11.31 -3.70 -7.86
C LEU A 68 12.39 -4.59 -7.27
N THR A 69 12.05 -5.35 -6.25
CA THR A 69 13.02 -6.10 -5.44
C THR A 69 12.53 -7.54 -5.27
N ASP A 70 13.46 -8.48 -5.37
CA ASP A 70 13.22 -9.85 -4.95
C ASP A 70 13.34 -9.92 -3.43
N MET A 71 12.21 -10.19 -2.75
CA MET A 71 12.10 -10.12 -1.30
C MET A 71 11.63 -11.45 -0.72
N ARG A 72 12.29 -11.94 0.32
CA ARG A 72 11.89 -13.16 1.02
C ARG A 72 10.60 -12.93 1.83
N GLY A 73 9.79 -13.97 1.96
CA GLY A 73 8.52 -13.88 2.69
C GLY A 73 8.68 -13.45 4.16
N GLU A 74 9.77 -13.88 4.82
CA GLU A 74 10.09 -13.40 6.17
C GLU A 74 10.30 -11.87 6.24
N MET A 75 10.97 -11.29 5.21
CA MET A 75 11.19 -9.85 5.17
C MET A 75 9.89 -9.07 4.93
N ILE A 76 8.99 -9.62 4.11
CA ILE A 76 7.64 -9.07 3.93
C ILE A 76 6.93 -8.97 5.29
N LYS A 77 6.99 -10.03 6.09
CA LYS A 77 6.40 -10.03 7.44
C LYS A 77 7.07 -9.00 8.34
N ILE A 78 8.40 -8.94 8.35
CA ILE A 78 9.15 -7.99 9.19
C ILE A 78 8.75 -6.54 8.89
N ILE A 79 8.64 -6.18 7.61
CA ILE A 79 8.22 -4.82 7.20
C ILE A 79 6.80 -4.50 7.71
N LEU A 80 5.87 -5.44 7.57
CA LEU A 80 4.50 -5.23 8.04
C LEU A 80 4.39 -5.13 9.56
N GLU A 81 5.17 -5.93 10.28
CA GLU A 81 5.23 -5.90 11.74
C GLU A 81 5.87 -4.60 12.26
N ASP A 82 6.95 -4.15 11.63
CA ASP A 82 7.65 -2.90 11.98
C ASP A 82 6.73 -1.68 11.79
N VAL A 83 6.08 -1.57 10.63
CA VAL A 83 5.09 -0.50 10.41
C VAL A 83 3.91 -0.63 11.36
N GLY A 84 3.45 -1.86 11.64
CA GLY A 84 2.40 -2.12 12.62
C GLY A 84 2.80 -1.67 14.02
N ASP A 85 4.06 -1.82 14.41
CA ASP A 85 4.54 -1.38 15.73
C ASP A 85 4.56 0.14 15.86
N ASN A 86 4.88 0.87 14.79
CA ASN A 86 4.79 2.34 14.77
C ASN A 86 3.36 2.87 15.02
N LEU A 87 2.34 2.04 14.80
CA LEU A 87 0.93 2.40 14.96
C LEU A 87 0.31 1.86 16.26
N PHE A 88 0.68 0.65 16.63
CA PHE A 88 -0.03 -0.15 17.63
C PHE A 88 0.84 -0.49 18.86
N ASN A 89 2.01 0.11 18.99
CA ASN A 89 2.83 -0.09 20.19
C ASN A 89 2.03 0.33 21.44
N PRO A 90 1.98 -0.48 22.50
CA PRO A 90 1.25 -0.13 23.72
C PRO A 90 1.83 1.08 24.45
N ASP A 91 3.11 1.39 24.23
CA ASP A 91 3.73 2.61 24.73
C ASP A 91 3.60 3.72 23.67
N PRO A 92 2.82 4.79 23.95
CA PRO A 92 2.61 5.86 22.99
C PRO A 92 3.91 6.61 22.61
N TYR A 93 4.95 6.53 23.39
CA TYR A 93 6.26 7.11 23.05
C TYR A 93 6.85 6.48 21.78
N TYR A 94 6.61 5.20 21.54
CA TYR A 94 7.07 4.48 20.35
C TYR A 94 6.09 4.54 19.18
N GLN A 95 4.91 5.12 19.35
CA GLN A 95 3.98 5.33 18.25
C GLN A 95 4.44 6.53 17.40
N GLN A 96 5.04 6.24 16.26
CA GLN A 96 5.48 7.29 15.34
C GLN A 96 4.34 7.86 14.47
N GLY A 97 3.16 7.24 14.55
CA GLY A 97 1.98 7.66 13.79
C GLY A 97 1.99 7.21 12.33
N GLY A 98 1.15 7.84 11.54
CA GLY A 98 0.92 7.47 10.14
C GLY A 98 -0.18 6.43 9.98
N ASP A 99 -0.14 5.73 8.87
CA ASP A 99 -1.04 4.62 8.54
C ASP A 99 -0.27 3.36 8.22
N MET A 100 -0.98 2.24 8.20
CA MET A 100 -0.41 0.98 7.74
C MET A 100 0.05 1.09 6.29
N VAL A 101 1.16 0.46 5.94
CA VAL A 101 1.59 0.32 4.55
C VAL A 101 0.47 -0.36 3.76
N ARG A 102 0.14 0.20 2.60
CA ARG A 102 -0.86 -0.37 1.69
C ARG A 102 -0.24 -1.56 0.97
N THR A 103 -0.99 -2.64 0.83
CA THR A 103 -0.53 -3.85 0.15
C THR A 103 -1.39 -4.18 -1.06
N GLY A 104 -0.76 -4.49 -2.18
CA GLY A 104 -1.41 -5.05 -3.38
C GLY A 104 -0.98 -6.50 -3.57
N GLY A 105 -1.90 -7.35 -4.03
CA GLY A 105 -1.65 -8.78 -4.26
C GLY A 105 -1.58 -9.64 -2.99
N LEU A 106 -1.16 -9.07 -1.88
CA LEU A 106 -0.99 -9.74 -0.60
C LEU A 106 -2.24 -9.56 0.30
N THR A 107 -2.83 -10.64 0.77
CA THR A 107 -3.84 -10.63 1.83
C THR A 107 -3.23 -11.13 3.14
N TYR A 108 -3.71 -10.64 4.28
CA TYR A 108 -3.24 -11.06 5.60
C TYR A 108 -4.25 -10.75 6.70
N THR A 109 -4.05 -11.37 7.86
CA THR A 109 -4.78 -11.04 9.09
C THR A 109 -3.91 -10.12 9.94
N CYS A 110 -4.53 -9.07 10.54
CA CYS A 110 -3.87 -8.16 11.46
C CYS A 110 -4.60 -8.14 12.80
N GLU A 111 -3.86 -8.40 13.87
CA GLU A 111 -4.31 -8.27 15.25
C GLU A 111 -3.55 -7.11 15.93
N PRO A 112 -4.06 -5.87 15.89
CA PRO A 112 -3.35 -4.69 16.39
C PRO A 112 -2.90 -4.79 17.84
N GLY A 113 -3.70 -5.43 18.70
CA GLY A 113 -3.41 -5.62 20.13
C GLY A 113 -2.37 -6.69 20.45
N ALA A 114 -1.95 -7.49 19.46
CA ALA A 114 -0.92 -8.50 19.67
C ALA A 114 0.47 -7.87 19.85
N LYS A 115 1.41 -8.66 20.36
CA LYS A 115 2.83 -8.24 20.43
C LYS A 115 3.43 -8.11 19.03
N MET A 116 4.40 -7.21 18.88
CA MET A 116 5.22 -7.11 17.67
C MET A 116 5.78 -8.51 17.29
N GLY A 117 5.71 -8.83 16.01
CA GLY A 117 6.05 -10.16 15.48
C GLY A 117 4.88 -11.15 15.42
N SER A 118 3.77 -10.84 16.10
CA SER A 118 2.56 -11.68 16.14
C SER A 118 1.31 -10.96 15.62
N ARG A 119 1.43 -9.69 15.22
CA ARG A 119 0.30 -8.91 14.69
C ARG A 119 -0.11 -9.34 13.29
N ILE A 120 0.86 -9.71 12.46
CA ILE A 120 0.65 -10.06 11.05
C ILE A 120 0.67 -11.58 10.89
N GLN A 121 -0.46 -12.12 10.47
CA GLN A 121 -0.69 -13.56 10.36
C GLN A 121 -1.35 -13.90 9.02
N ASP A 122 -1.30 -15.16 8.64
CA ASP A 122 -2.00 -15.72 7.47
C ASP A 122 -1.77 -14.93 6.17
N MET A 123 -0.52 -14.52 5.93
CA MET A 123 -0.15 -13.83 4.71
C MET A 123 -0.31 -14.75 3.50
N ARG A 124 -1.06 -14.30 2.47
CA ARG A 124 -1.33 -15.10 1.26
C ARG A 124 -1.16 -14.27 0.00
N LEU A 125 -0.56 -14.90 -1.00
CA LEU A 125 -0.53 -14.44 -2.38
C LEU A 125 -1.36 -15.39 -3.24
N ASN A 126 -2.39 -14.89 -3.91
CA ASN A 126 -3.32 -15.72 -4.71
C ASN A 126 -3.88 -16.93 -3.94
N GLY A 127 -4.22 -16.72 -2.66
CA GLY A 127 -4.77 -17.75 -1.77
C GLY A 127 -3.76 -18.74 -1.18
N LYS A 128 -2.50 -18.72 -1.63
CA LYS A 128 -1.42 -19.59 -1.09
C LYS A 128 -0.65 -18.85 0.00
N LEU A 129 -0.33 -19.55 1.08
CA LEU A 129 0.48 -19.01 2.15
C LEU A 129 1.84 -18.51 1.63
N ILE A 130 2.28 -17.38 2.15
CA ILE A 130 3.65 -16.88 1.96
C ILE A 130 4.61 -17.78 2.75
N GLU A 131 5.59 -18.30 2.06
CA GLU A 131 6.66 -19.11 2.64
C GLU A 131 7.83 -18.20 3.03
N ALA A 132 8.33 -18.32 4.24
CA ALA A 132 9.32 -17.39 4.83
C ALA A 132 10.61 -17.29 4.01
N ASP A 133 11.09 -18.40 3.47
CA ASP A 133 12.34 -18.54 2.73
C ASP A 133 12.18 -18.36 1.21
N LYS A 134 10.95 -18.34 0.72
CA LYS A 134 10.67 -18.12 -0.70
C LYS A 134 10.74 -16.64 -1.07
N THR A 135 11.20 -16.39 -2.27
CA THR A 135 11.34 -15.05 -2.83
C THR A 135 10.12 -14.67 -3.67
N TYR A 136 9.68 -13.43 -3.53
CA TYR A 136 8.56 -12.82 -4.24
C TYR A 136 9.01 -11.50 -4.87
N LYS A 137 8.50 -11.17 -6.07
CA LYS A 137 8.72 -9.86 -6.68
C LYS A 137 7.85 -8.81 -6.01
N VAL A 138 8.48 -7.86 -5.36
CA VAL A 138 7.80 -6.78 -4.62
C VAL A 138 8.13 -5.45 -5.27
N ALA A 139 7.10 -4.73 -5.71
CA ALA A 139 7.22 -3.34 -6.13
C ALA A 139 6.87 -2.41 -4.96
N GLY A 140 7.60 -1.31 -4.87
CA GLY A 140 7.33 -0.25 -3.90
C GLY A 140 7.60 1.12 -4.51
N TRP A 141 7.39 2.19 -3.73
CA TRP A 141 7.80 3.55 -4.07
C TRP A 141 8.10 4.37 -2.82
N ALA A 142 8.65 5.55 -3.00
CA ALA A 142 9.11 6.44 -1.93
C ALA A 142 10.20 5.81 -1.05
N PRO A 143 11.28 5.24 -1.63
CA PRO A 143 12.36 4.67 -0.84
C PRO A 143 13.18 5.78 -0.18
N VAL A 144 13.43 5.67 1.13
CA VAL A 144 14.29 6.60 1.86
C VAL A 144 15.77 6.20 1.81
N ALA A 145 16.05 4.94 1.51
CA ALA A 145 17.42 4.44 1.42
C ALA A 145 18.15 5.01 0.19
N GLU A 146 19.35 5.56 0.40
CA GLU A 146 20.18 6.17 -0.65
C GLU A 146 20.44 5.21 -1.83
N ALA A 147 20.69 3.92 -1.53
CA ALA A 147 20.91 2.89 -2.54
C ALA A 147 19.69 2.64 -3.46
N SER A 148 18.50 3.08 -3.05
CA SER A 148 17.26 2.91 -3.82
C SER A 148 16.87 4.17 -4.60
N LYS A 149 17.66 5.24 -4.53
CA LYS A 149 17.46 6.42 -5.36
C LYS A 149 17.65 6.07 -6.83
N ASN A 150 16.75 6.55 -7.67
CA ASN A 150 16.75 6.27 -9.13
C ASN A 150 16.65 4.79 -9.49
N ALA A 151 16.19 3.91 -8.60
CA ALA A 151 16.07 2.47 -8.86
C ALA A 151 15.02 2.15 -9.96
N GLY A 152 14.08 3.06 -10.20
CA GLY A 152 13.06 2.95 -11.24
C GLY A 152 12.44 4.30 -11.57
N PRO A 153 11.44 4.34 -12.47
CA PRO A 153 10.76 5.58 -12.81
C PRO A 153 10.02 6.16 -11.60
N PRO A 154 9.77 7.47 -11.59
CA PRO A 154 8.90 8.08 -10.58
C PRO A 154 7.52 7.44 -10.58
N VAL A 155 6.89 7.35 -9.40
CA VAL A 155 5.58 6.70 -9.25
C VAL A 155 4.49 7.35 -10.09
N TRP A 156 4.51 8.67 -10.30
CA TRP A 156 3.54 9.36 -11.16
C TRP A 156 3.65 8.96 -12.65
N ASP A 157 4.84 8.59 -13.14
CA ASP A 157 5.02 8.10 -14.52
C ASP A 157 4.50 6.67 -14.66
N VAL A 158 4.67 5.83 -13.63
CA VAL A 158 4.05 4.50 -13.55
C VAL A 158 2.52 4.62 -13.56
N MET A 159 1.98 5.54 -12.74
CA MET A 159 0.55 5.83 -12.69
C MET A 159 0.01 6.33 -14.04
N GLU A 160 0.73 7.27 -14.67
CA GLU A 160 0.33 7.80 -15.99
C GLU A 160 0.27 6.70 -17.05
N THR A 161 1.27 5.81 -17.07
CA THR A 161 1.30 4.66 -17.97
C THR A 161 0.09 3.74 -17.76
N TYR A 162 -0.17 3.39 -16.51
CA TYR A 162 -1.33 2.55 -16.14
C TYR A 162 -2.66 3.18 -16.54
N LEU A 163 -2.87 4.45 -16.21
CA LEU A 163 -4.12 5.17 -16.48
C LEU A 163 -4.38 5.36 -17.99
N LYS A 164 -3.33 5.57 -18.79
CA LYS A 164 -3.45 5.64 -20.27
C LYS A 164 -3.92 4.30 -20.85
N THR A 165 -3.49 3.18 -20.27
CA THR A 165 -3.93 1.84 -20.69
C THR A 165 -5.39 1.60 -20.28
N LYS A 166 -5.76 1.93 -19.05
CA LYS A 166 -7.11 1.66 -18.51
C LYS A 166 -8.17 2.63 -19.05
N LYS A 167 -7.81 3.88 -19.33
CA LYS A 167 -8.69 4.98 -19.78
C LYS A 167 -9.78 5.35 -18.76
N VAL A 168 -10.49 4.36 -18.22
CA VAL A 168 -11.53 4.50 -17.20
C VAL A 168 -11.21 3.61 -16.01
N ILE A 169 -11.14 4.19 -14.84
CA ILE A 169 -10.98 3.45 -13.59
C ILE A 169 -12.36 3.06 -13.08
N LYS A 170 -12.62 1.76 -13.10
CA LYS A 170 -13.82 1.15 -12.53
C LYS A 170 -13.79 1.27 -11.00
N PRO A 171 -14.93 1.14 -10.30
CA PRO A 171 -14.92 1.04 -8.85
C PRO A 171 -13.99 -0.08 -8.39
N VAL A 172 -13.02 0.27 -7.54
CA VAL A 172 -11.98 -0.66 -7.07
C VAL A 172 -12.42 -1.36 -5.79
N LYS A 173 -12.13 -2.65 -5.71
CA LYS A 173 -12.24 -3.38 -4.44
C LYS A 173 -10.96 -3.17 -3.66
N LEU A 174 -11.08 -2.61 -2.45
CA LEU A 174 -9.94 -2.39 -1.58
C LEU A 174 -9.35 -3.71 -1.09
N ASN A 175 -8.03 -3.83 -1.18
CA ASN A 175 -7.28 -4.89 -0.52
C ASN A 175 -6.93 -4.44 0.89
N THR A 176 -7.75 -4.84 1.87
CA THR A 176 -7.55 -4.56 3.29
C THR A 176 -7.31 -5.85 4.05
N PRO A 177 -6.52 -5.83 5.15
CA PRO A 177 -6.35 -7.01 5.98
C PRO A 177 -7.65 -7.39 6.69
N GLN A 178 -7.74 -8.65 7.07
CA GLN A 178 -8.74 -9.09 8.03
C GLN A 178 -8.30 -8.65 9.43
N LEU A 179 -9.14 -7.84 10.09
CA LEU A 179 -8.83 -7.36 11.45
C LEU A 179 -9.39 -8.32 12.51
N VAL A 180 -8.59 -8.57 13.54
CA VAL A 180 -8.94 -9.43 14.67
C VAL A 180 -8.73 -8.67 15.97
N GLY A 181 -9.55 -8.95 16.99
CA GLY A 181 -9.38 -8.37 18.34
C GLY A 181 -9.76 -6.89 18.45
N VAL A 182 -10.45 -6.31 17.46
CA VAL A 182 -10.80 -4.86 17.41
C VAL A 182 -12.30 -4.60 17.48
N ALA A 183 -13.10 -5.59 17.82
CA ALA A 183 -14.56 -5.44 17.91
C ALA A 183 -14.95 -4.30 18.86
N GLY A 184 -15.86 -3.43 18.40
CA GLY A 184 -16.31 -2.26 19.15
C GLY A 184 -15.36 -1.07 19.17
N ASN A 185 -14.23 -1.13 18.48
CA ASN A 185 -13.34 0.02 18.31
C ASN A 185 -13.74 0.83 17.06
N PRO A 186 -14.28 2.05 17.20
CA PRO A 186 -14.74 2.85 16.06
C PRO A 186 -13.58 3.31 15.13
N GLY A 187 -12.34 3.35 15.62
CA GLY A 187 -11.16 3.68 14.82
C GLY A 187 -10.79 2.61 13.80
N PHE A 188 -11.33 1.40 13.96
CA PHE A 188 -11.12 0.27 13.04
C PHE A 188 -12.39 -0.16 12.31
N SER A 189 -13.51 0.52 12.53
CA SER A 189 -14.72 0.29 11.71
C SER A 189 -14.43 0.76 10.28
N LEU A 190 -14.61 -0.14 9.35
CA LEU A 190 -14.48 0.11 7.91
C LEU A 190 -15.76 0.69 7.33
#